data_5f49800b4042601ed269dcadba5d2b54
#
_entry.id   5f49800b4042601ed269dcadba5d2b54
#
_cell.length_a   1.000
_cell.length_b   1.000
_cell.length_c   1.000
_cell.angle_alpha   90.00
_cell.angle_beta   90.00
_cell.angle_gamma   90.00
#
_symmetry.space_group_name_H-M   'P 1'
#
loop_
_entity.id
_entity.type
_entity.pdbx_description
1 polymer ?
#
loop_
_entity_poly.entity_id
_entity_poly.type
_entity_poly.pdbx_seq_one_letter_code
_entity_poly.pdbx_strand_id
1 'polypeptide(L)'
;MPEAGRGRLKVMAPVVHLLEATMIRVGNIAYAKENKSYGLTTLQARHVKVQGAELRFHFKGKSGKLWDLSVRDRRVARIVKTCQELPGQHLFQYLDEAGERQTVTSADVNDYLKAVSGSDITAKDFRTWTGTVLAAMALAELGGCDSPAGAKKTLTRAIKQVSARLGNTPTICRKCYVHPEILAAYLEGALRLELQPDQGRPAEEIEHL
;
A
#
# COMPACT_ATOMS: atom_id res chain seq x y z
N MET A 1 21.12 23.53 -4.11
CA MET A 1 20.82 22.09 -4.17
C MET A 1 20.70 21.72 -5.64
N PRO A 2 21.50 20.79 -6.15
CA PRO A 2 21.48 20.42 -7.57
C PRO A 2 20.14 19.79 -7.97
N GLU A 3 19.72 20.04 -9.22
CA GLU A 3 18.41 19.63 -9.77
C GLU A 3 18.16 18.13 -9.83
N ALA A 4 19.18 17.32 -9.75
CA ALA A 4 19.17 15.88 -9.89
C ALA A 4 18.52 15.12 -8.72
N GLY A 5 18.71 15.58 -7.50
CA GLY A 5 17.96 15.05 -6.36
C GLY A 5 16.45 15.25 -6.50
N ARG A 6 16.02 16.25 -7.29
CA ARG A 6 14.60 16.51 -7.57
C ARG A 6 13.94 15.46 -8.46
N GLY A 7 14.67 14.83 -9.39
CA GLY A 7 14.12 13.77 -10.27
C GLY A 7 13.71 12.56 -9.45
N ARG A 8 14.63 12.05 -8.62
CA ARG A 8 14.37 10.91 -7.71
C ARG A 8 13.24 11.22 -6.73
N LEU A 9 13.30 12.35 -6.02
CA LEU A 9 12.28 12.74 -5.04
C LEU A 9 10.89 12.93 -5.66
N LYS A 10 10.80 13.46 -6.88
CA LYS A 10 9.52 13.60 -7.60
C LYS A 10 8.85 12.25 -7.85
N VAL A 11 9.62 11.18 -8.06
CA VAL A 11 9.07 9.83 -8.29
C VAL A 11 8.86 9.09 -6.98
N MET A 12 9.67 9.36 -5.93
CA MET A 12 9.51 8.72 -4.63
C MET A 12 8.20 9.10 -3.93
N ALA A 13 7.83 10.37 -3.93
CA ALA A 13 6.62 10.83 -3.26
C ALA A 13 5.34 10.12 -3.79
N PRO A 14 5.10 10.00 -5.12
CA PRO A 14 4.01 9.19 -5.65
C PRO A 14 4.06 7.71 -5.27
N VAL A 15 5.25 7.11 -5.23
CA VAL A 15 5.40 5.70 -4.84
C VAL A 15 4.97 5.49 -3.40
N VAL A 16 5.40 6.36 -2.47
CA VAL A 16 5.01 6.29 -1.06
C VAL A 16 3.51 6.56 -0.88
N HIS A 17 2.98 7.57 -1.58
CA HIS A 17 1.55 7.84 -1.59
C HIS A 17 0.72 6.64 -2.07
N LEU A 18 1.14 5.98 -3.16
CA LEU A 18 0.48 4.79 -3.65
C LEU A 18 0.63 3.58 -2.72
N LEU A 19 1.75 3.46 -1.96
CA LEU A 19 1.88 2.45 -0.91
C LEU A 19 0.81 2.62 0.16
N GLU A 20 0.60 3.85 0.62
CA GLU A 20 -0.40 4.20 1.62
C GLU A 20 -1.82 4.00 1.08
N ALA A 21 -2.11 4.57 -0.08
CA ALA A 21 -3.44 4.57 -0.65
C ALA A 21 -3.92 3.18 -1.09
N THR A 22 -3.07 2.39 -1.75
CA THR A 22 -3.50 1.14 -2.41
C THR A 22 -3.19 -0.13 -1.64
N MET A 23 -2.32 -0.07 -0.64
CA MET A 23 -1.81 -1.25 0.04
C MET A 23 -1.10 -2.27 -0.87
N ILE A 24 -0.74 -1.89 -2.10
CA ILE A 24 0.08 -2.70 -3.00
C ILE A 24 1.46 -2.90 -2.33
N ARG A 25 2.02 -4.10 -2.45
CA ARG A 25 3.38 -4.36 -1.94
C ARG A 25 4.43 -3.55 -2.70
N VAL A 26 5.50 -3.15 -2.02
CA VAL A 26 6.59 -2.38 -2.64
C VAL A 26 7.16 -3.07 -3.88
N GLY A 27 7.27 -4.40 -3.88
CA GLY A 27 7.82 -5.19 -4.98
C GLY A 27 9.27 -5.65 -4.72
N ASN A 28 9.71 -6.64 -5.48
CA ASN A 28 11.07 -7.16 -5.50
C ASN A 28 11.39 -7.64 -6.91
N ILE A 29 12.51 -7.18 -7.47
CA ILE A 29 12.88 -7.42 -8.87
C ILE A 29 13.14 -8.91 -9.14
N ALA A 30 13.87 -9.61 -8.26
CA ALA A 30 14.16 -11.04 -8.42
C ALA A 30 12.85 -11.85 -8.42
N TYR A 31 11.97 -11.59 -7.44
CA TYR A 31 10.67 -12.24 -7.35
C TYR A 31 9.78 -11.96 -8.58
N ALA A 32 9.80 -10.72 -9.08
CA ALA A 32 9.01 -10.36 -10.26
C ALA A 32 9.50 -11.07 -11.55
N LYS A 33 10.82 -11.23 -11.71
CA LYS A 33 11.41 -11.97 -12.82
C LYS A 33 11.02 -13.44 -12.78
N GLU A 34 11.12 -14.08 -11.63
CA GLU A 34 10.86 -15.51 -11.44
C GLU A 34 9.37 -15.85 -11.53
N ASN A 35 8.52 -15.09 -10.84
CA ASN A 35 7.10 -15.44 -10.63
C ASN A 35 6.13 -14.66 -11.52
N LYS A 36 6.60 -13.72 -12.34
CA LYS A 36 5.76 -12.81 -13.14
C LYS A 36 4.70 -12.11 -12.27
N SER A 37 5.09 -11.75 -11.04
CA SER A 37 4.24 -11.14 -10.02
C SER A 37 4.87 -9.84 -9.57
N TYR A 38 4.08 -8.77 -9.55
CA TYR A 38 4.58 -7.40 -9.45
C TYR A 38 4.16 -6.72 -8.14
N GLY A 39 4.87 -5.70 -7.75
CA GLY A 39 4.55 -4.71 -6.73
C GLY A 39 4.96 -3.34 -7.25
N LEU A 40 4.73 -2.27 -6.50
CA LEU A 40 4.84 -0.90 -6.99
C LEU A 40 6.14 -0.62 -7.75
N THR A 41 7.30 -0.92 -7.17
CA THR A 41 8.60 -0.64 -7.81
C THR A 41 8.90 -1.55 -9.01
N THR A 42 8.16 -2.63 -9.18
CA THR A 42 8.33 -3.57 -10.29
C THR A 42 7.19 -3.52 -11.31
N LEU A 43 6.22 -2.61 -11.12
CA LEU A 43 5.18 -2.36 -12.12
C LEU A 43 5.81 -1.95 -13.45
N GLN A 44 5.15 -2.36 -14.51
CA GLN A 44 5.49 -1.97 -15.88
C GLN A 44 4.49 -0.92 -16.38
N ALA A 45 4.88 -0.10 -17.34
CA ALA A 45 4.03 0.94 -17.93
C ALA A 45 2.66 0.39 -18.38
N ARG A 46 2.63 -0.82 -18.93
CA ARG A 46 1.41 -1.52 -19.39
C ARG A 46 0.44 -1.91 -18.28
N HIS A 47 0.88 -1.94 -17.02
CA HIS A 47 0.06 -2.29 -15.87
C HIS A 47 -0.78 -1.14 -15.34
N VAL A 48 -0.57 0.07 -15.87
CA VAL A 48 -1.26 1.27 -15.42
C VAL A 48 -1.77 2.07 -16.61
N LYS A 49 -3.06 2.38 -16.62
CA LYS A 49 -3.67 3.32 -17.56
C LYS A 49 -3.94 4.63 -16.84
N VAL A 50 -3.53 5.75 -17.43
CA VAL A 50 -3.75 7.08 -16.89
C VAL A 50 -4.78 7.80 -17.77
N GLN A 51 -5.88 8.24 -17.17
CA GLN A 51 -6.94 9.01 -17.83
C GLN A 51 -7.31 10.24 -16.99
N GLY A 52 -6.80 11.40 -17.41
CA GLY A 52 -6.98 12.63 -16.62
C GLY A 52 -6.33 12.54 -15.24
N ALA A 53 -7.13 12.52 -14.19
CA ALA A 53 -6.68 12.35 -12.80
C ALA A 53 -6.74 10.90 -12.31
N GLU A 54 -7.29 10.00 -13.10
CA GLU A 54 -7.50 8.60 -12.73
C GLU A 54 -6.33 7.72 -13.17
N LEU A 55 -5.87 6.85 -12.26
CA LEU A 55 -4.90 5.79 -12.51
C LEU A 55 -5.60 4.45 -12.32
N ARG A 56 -5.66 3.63 -13.35
CA ARG A 56 -6.17 2.26 -13.27
C ARG A 56 -5.03 1.27 -13.29
N PHE A 57 -4.97 0.46 -12.25
CA PHE A 57 -3.95 -0.57 -12.07
C PHE A 57 -4.54 -1.94 -12.39
N HIS A 58 -3.92 -2.65 -13.32
CA HIS A 58 -4.28 -4.03 -13.64
C HIS A 58 -3.02 -4.89 -13.75
N PHE A 59 -2.78 -5.75 -12.78
CA PHE A 59 -1.57 -6.58 -12.75
C PHE A 59 -1.70 -7.77 -11.83
N LYS A 60 -0.80 -8.75 -12.01
CA LYS A 60 -0.68 -9.93 -11.16
C LYS A 60 0.32 -9.65 -10.03
N GLY A 61 -0.17 -9.67 -8.79
CA GLY A 61 0.64 -9.51 -7.59
C GLY A 61 1.09 -10.84 -6.99
N LYS A 62 1.68 -10.76 -5.79
CA LYS A 62 2.20 -11.93 -5.06
C LYS A 62 1.15 -13.04 -4.93
N SER A 63 1.62 -14.29 -5.09
CA SER A 63 0.78 -15.51 -5.06
C SER A 63 -0.30 -15.55 -6.13
N GLY A 64 -0.09 -14.85 -7.24
CA GLY A 64 -0.98 -14.87 -8.39
C GLY A 64 -2.26 -14.03 -8.24
N LYS A 65 -2.41 -13.27 -7.14
CA LYS A 65 -3.58 -12.42 -6.94
C LYS A 65 -3.63 -11.34 -8.02
N LEU A 66 -4.75 -11.24 -8.72
CA LEU A 66 -5.01 -10.13 -9.62
C LEU A 66 -5.37 -8.88 -8.81
N TRP A 67 -4.75 -7.78 -9.17
CA TRP A 67 -5.05 -6.45 -8.69
C TRP A 67 -5.74 -5.69 -9.82
N ASP A 68 -6.93 -5.21 -9.53
CA ASP A 68 -7.70 -4.33 -10.38
C ASP A 68 -8.28 -3.24 -9.48
N LEU A 69 -7.74 -2.03 -9.59
CA LEU A 69 -8.13 -0.90 -8.75
C LEU A 69 -7.88 0.42 -9.45
N SER A 70 -8.62 1.44 -9.08
CA SER A 70 -8.37 2.81 -9.52
C SER A 70 -8.03 3.73 -8.34
N VAL A 71 -7.22 4.75 -8.63
CA VAL A 71 -6.85 5.83 -7.72
C VAL A 71 -7.06 7.14 -8.43
N ARG A 72 -7.72 8.09 -7.79
CA ARG A 72 -7.96 9.41 -8.36
C ARG A 72 -7.11 10.46 -7.68
N ASP A 73 -5.97 10.76 -8.26
CA ASP A 73 -5.05 11.83 -7.84
C ASP A 73 -4.40 12.49 -9.04
N ARG A 74 -4.69 13.78 -9.24
CA ARG A 74 -4.19 14.55 -10.39
C ARG A 74 -2.66 14.73 -10.37
N ARG A 75 -2.05 14.83 -9.19
CA ARG A 75 -0.59 15.03 -9.06
C ARG A 75 0.13 13.74 -9.36
N VAL A 76 -0.32 12.64 -8.76
CA VAL A 76 0.23 11.30 -9.00
C VAL A 76 0.07 10.91 -10.47
N ALA A 77 -1.13 11.11 -11.05
CA ALA A 77 -1.40 10.81 -12.45
C ALA A 77 -0.45 11.53 -13.40
N ARG A 78 -0.18 12.83 -13.16
CA ARG A 78 0.78 13.60 -13.96
C ARG A 78 2.18 13.02 -13.90
N ILE A 79 2.67 12.66 -12.71
CA ILE A 79 4.01 12.12 -12.54
C ILE A 79 4.12 10.72 -13.16
N VAL A 80 3.11 9.86 -12.95
CA VAL A 80 3.06 8.53 -13.56
C VAL A 80 3.07 8.62 -15.08
N LYS A 81 2.32 9.56 -15.66
CA LYS A 81 2.33 9.81 -17.10
C LYS A 81 3.73 10.22 -17.61
N THR A 82 4.42 11.13 -16.90
CA THR A 82 5.81 11.49 -17.24
C THR A 82 6.74 10.29 -17.13
N CYS A 83 6.57 9.42 -16.14
CA CYS A 83 7.36 8.19 -16.04
C CYS A 83 7.10 7.23 -17.22
N GLN A 84 5.87 7.16 -17.73
CA GLN A 84 5.51 6.33 -18.89
C GLN A 84 6.10 6.85 -20.21
N GLU A 85 6.42 8.14 -20.28
CA GLU A 85 7.07 8.74 -21.47
C GLU A 85 8.56 8.39 -21.59
N LEU A 86 9.18 7.96 -20.47
CA LEU A 86 10.56 7.49 -20.50
C LEU A 86 10.65 6.10 -21.16
N PRO A 87 11.70 5.84 -21.97
CA PRO A 87 11.86 4.55 -22.60
C PRO A 87 12.07 3.43 -21.57
N GLY A 88 11.57 2.22 -21.87
CA GLY A 88 11.72 1.04 -21.02
C GLY A 88 10.40 0.49 -20.50
N GLN A 89 10.48 -0.63 -19.79
CA GLN A 89 9.30 -1.35 -19.31
C GLN A 89 8.85 -0.95 -17.90
N HIS A 90 9.79 -0.50 -17.05
CA HIS A 90 9.49 -0.13 -15.68
C HIS A 90 8.65 1.14 -15.61
N LEU A 91 7.65 1.14 -14.74
CA LEU A 91 6.78 2.30 -14.56
C LEU A 91 7.51 3.42 -13.81
N PHE A 92 8.09 3.11 -12.64
CA PHE A 92 8.76 4.12 -11.80
C PHE A 92 10.25 4.17 -12.11
N GLN A 93 10.61 5.19 -12.85
CA GLN A 93 11.98 5.48 -13.26
C GLN A 93 12.21 7.00 -13.33
N TYR A 94 13.45 7.42 -13.24
CA TYR A 94 13.88 8.82 -13.31
C TYR A 94 15.22 8.93 -14.03
N LEU A 95 15.57 10.14 -14.43
CA LEU A 95 16.90 10.46 -14.92
C LEU A 95 17.76 10.97 -13.76
N ASP A 96 18.95 10.45 -13.62
CA ASP A 96 19.95 10.92 -12.66
C ASP A 96 20.69 12.16 -13.15
N GLU A 97 21.74 12.58 -12.44
CA GLU A 97 22.52 13.76 -12.74
C GLU A 97 23.27 13.69 -14.09
N ALA A 98 23.63 12.49 -14.49
CA ALA A 98 24.28 12.25 -15.75
C ALA A 98 23.28 12.12 -16.91
N GLY A 99 21.98 12.21 -16.64
CA GLY A 99 20.91 11.96 -17.61
C GLY A 99 20.66 10.48 -17.83
N GLU A 100 21.29 9.60 -17.05
CA GLU A 100 21.11 8.15 -17.15
C GLU A 100 19.82 7.71 -16.45
N ARG A 101 19.17 6.72 -17.06
CA ARG A 101 17.90 6.21 -16.57
C ARG A 101 18.10 5.26 -15.38
N GLN A 102 17.50 5.59 -14.28
CA GLN A 102 17.46 4.81 -13.04
C GLN A 102 16.07 4.27 -12.79
N THR A 103 15.98 3.04 -12.29
CA THR A 103 14.72 2.41 -11.88
C THR A 103 14.61 2.49 -10.36
N VAL A 104 13.43 2.89 -9.85
CA VAL A 104 13.16 2.90 -8.41
C VAL A 104 13.10 1.47 -7.89
N THR A 105 13.88 1.17 -6.86
CA THR A 105 13.93 -0.13 -6.21
C THR A 105 13.21 -0.12 -4.85
N SER A 106 12.95 -1.30 -4.27
CA SER A 106 12.43 -1.39 -2.90
C SER A 106 13.41 -0.87 -1.85
N ALA A 107 14.72 -0.96 -2.09
CA ALA A 107 15.73 -0.36 -1.23
C ALA A 107 15.63 1.16 -1.24
N ASP A 108 15.53 1.78 -2.42
CA ASP A 108 15.36 3.23 -2.55
C ASP A 108 14.15 3.75 -1.78
N VAL A 109 13.03 3.01 -1.83
CA VAL A 109 11.80 3.37 -1.10
C VAL A 109 12.02 3.29 0.40
N ASN A 110 12.64 2.23 0.91
CA ASN A 110 12.91 2.08 2.34
C ASN A 110 13.90 3.14 2.84
N ASP A 111 14.96 3.42 2.09
CA ASP A 111 15.93 4.46 2.44
C ASP A 111 15.30 5.85 2.49
N TYR A 112 14.41 6.13 1.53
CA TYR A 112 13.62 7.37 1.54
C TYR A 112 12.72 7.47 2.77
N LEU A 113 12.00 6.39 3.10
CA LEU A 113 11.10 6.35 4.28
C LEU A 113 11.88 6.58 5.57
N LYS A 114 13.04 5.93 5.75
CA LYS A 114 13.93 6.13 6.90
C LYS A 114 14.44 7.58 6.98
N ALA A 115 14.86 8.14 5.86
CA ALA A 115 15.37 9.51 5.80
C ALA A 115 14.31 10.56 6.16
N VAL A 116 13.06 10.37 5.69
CA VAL A 116 11.96 11.32 5.93
C VAL A 116 11.38 11.18 7.33
N SER A 117 11.25 9.95 7.85
CA SER A 117 10.67 9.70 9.17
C SER A 117 11.65 9.87 10.33
N GLY A 118 12.95 9.82 10.06
CA GLY A 118 13.98 9.75 11.11
C GLY A 118 13.96 8.44 11.93
N SER A 119 13.26 7.41 11.43
CA SER A 119 13.04 6.15 12.13
C SER A 119 13.22 4.96 11.18
N ASP A 120 13.40 3.75 11.71
CA ASP A 120 13.57 2.53 10.91
C ASP A 120 12.24 2.02 10.32
N ILE A 121 11.53 2.92 9.63
CA ILE A 121 10.26 2.62 8.97
C ILE A 121 10.51 2.12 7.55
N THR A 122 9.79 1.10 7.15
CA THR A 122 9.85 0.46 5.84
C THR A 122 8.48 0.41 5.16
N ALA A 123 8.45 0.10 3.88
CA ALA A 123 7.20 -0.10 3.13
C ALA A 123 6.31 -1.22 3.72
N LYS A 124 6.87 -2.16 4.49
CA LYS A 124 6.10 -3.19 5.19
C LYS A 124 5.25 -2.60 6.31
N ASP A 125 5.75 -1.55 6.98
CA ASP A 125 5.09 -0.96 8.14
C ASP A 125 3.78 -0.25 7.77
N PHE A 126 3.68 0.31 6.56
CA PHE A 126 2.40 0.82 6.04
C PHE A 126 1.32 -0.25 6.04
N ARG A 127 1.65 -1.46 5.61
CA ARG A 127 0.69 -2.57 5.57
C ARG A 127 0.36 -3.11 6.96
N THR A 128 1.33 -3.12 7.87
CA THR A 128 1.14 -3.53 9.26
C THR A 128 0.28 -2.52 10.01
N TRP A 129 0.59 -1.24 9.86
CA TRP A 129 -0.21 -0.16 10.43
C TRP A 129 -1.66 -0.20 9.93
N THR A 130 -1.85 -0.16 8.61
CA THR A 130 -3.18 -0.18 8.02
C THR A 130 -3.95 -1.46 8.35
N GLY A 131 -3.29 -2.62 8.33
CA GLY A 131 -3.90 -3.89 8.73
C GLY A 131 -4.40 -3.87 10.17
N THR A 132 -3.63 -3.27 11.08
CA THR A 132 -4.00 -3.09 12.49
C THR A 132 -5.18 -2.14 12.65
N VAL A 133 -5.13 -0.97 12.00
CA VAL A 133 -6.21 0.02 12.05
C VAL A 133 -7.51 -0.55 11.46
N LEU A 134 -7.46 -1.17 10.29
CA LEU A 134 -8.62 -1.78 9.66
C LEU A 134 -9.22 -2.92 10.51
N ALA A 135 -8.38 -3.70 11.21
CA ALA A 135 -8.87 -4.74 12.11
C ALA A 135 -9.57 -4.13 13.32
N ALA A 136 -9.01 -3.09 13.92
CA ALA A 136 -9.62 -2.37 15.04
C ALA A 136 -10.98 -1.76 14.65
N MET A 137 -11.05 -1.09 13.49
CA MET A 137 -12.29 -0.50 12.96
C MET A 137 -13.34 -1.59 12.69
N ALA A 138 -12.98 -2.67 11.99
CA ALA A 138 -13.90 -3.77 11.70
C ALA A 138 -14.43 -4.44 12.97
N LEU A 139 -13.59 -4.60 14.00
CA LEU A 139 -14.02 -5.15 15.30
C LEU A 139 -14.96 -4.19 16.04
N ALA A 140 -14.70 -2.90 15.99
CA ALA A 140 -15.58 -1.89 16.59
C ALA A 140 -16.95 -1.84 15.89
N GLU A 141 -16.99 -1.87 14.55
CA GLU A 141 -18.22 -1.90 13.76
C GLU A 141 -19.07 -3.17 14.03
N LEU A 142 -18.41 -4.32 14.18
CA LEU A 142 -19.07 -5.58 14.47
C LEU A 142 -19.59 -5.69 15.90
N GLY A 143 -19.14 -4.80 16.79
CA GLY A 143 -19.58 -4.69 18.18
C GLY A 143 -19.06 -5.77 19.11
N GLY A 144 -19.43 -5.67 20.37
CA GLY A 144 -19.13 -6.68 21.39
C GLY A 144 -19.95 -7.95 21.20
N CYS A 145 -19.52 -9.04 21.83
CA CYS A 145 -20.22 -10.34 21.80
C CYS A 145 -20.44 -10.84 23.22
N ASP A 146 -21.63 -11.35 23.48
CA ASP A 146 -22.04 -11.86 24.79
C ASP A 146 -21.44 -13.22 25.14
N SER A 147 -20.67 -13.83 24.23
CA SER A 147 -20.03 -15.12 24.44
C SER A 147 -18.63 -15.19 23.85
N PRO A 148 -17.72 -15.97 24.46
CA PRO A 148 -16.38 -16.21 23.92
C PRO A 148 -16.38 -16.83 22.53
N ALA A 149 -17.35 -17.70 22.22
CA ALA A 149 -17.52 -18.30 20.91
C ALA A 149 -17.94 -17.26 19.86
N GLY A 150 -18.86 -16.35 20.23
CA GLY A 150 -19.27 -15.22 19.40
C GLY A 150 -18.10 -14.31 19.10
N ALA A 151 -17.32 -13.92 20.12
CA ALA A 151 -16.15 -13.07 19.96
C ALA A 151 -15.10 -13.68 18.98
N LYS A 152 -14.82 -14.97 19.10
CA LYS A 152 -13.91 -15.66 18.15
C LYS A 152 -14.45 -15.66 16.72
N LYS A 153 -15.75 -15.81 16.51
CA LYS A 153 -16.40 -15.76 15.19
C LYS A 153 -16.28 -14.36 14.58
N THR A 154 -16.56 -13.32 15.38
CA THR A 154 -16.44 -11.92 14.97
C THR A 154 -14.99 -11.56 14.61
N LEU A 155 -14.03 -11.98 15.41
CA LEU A 155 -12.61 -11.79 15.14
C LEU A 155 -12.20 -12.46 13.82
N THR A 156 -12.66 -13.67 13.56
CA THR A 156 -12.40 -14.38 12.29
C THR A 156 -12.98 -13.62 11.11
N ARG A 157 -14.18 -13.05 11.25
CA ARG A 157 -14.85 -12.25 10.22
C ARG A 157 -14.07 -10.96 9.94
N ALA A 158 -13.66 -10.22 10.97
CA ALA A 158 -12.85 -9.00 10.84
C ALA A 158 -11.52 -9.30 10.11
N ILE A 159 -10.78 -10.31 10.54
CA ILE A 159 -9.53 -10.73 9.87
C ILE A 159 -9.76 -11.11 8.42
N LYS A 160 -10.87 -11.78 8.09
CA LYS A 160 -11.21 -12.11 6.69
C LYS A 160 -11.43 -10.87 5.84
N GLN A 161 -12.13 -9.85 6.36
CA GLN A 161 -12.33 -8.57 5.68
C GLN A 161 -11.00 -7.85 5.43
N VAL A 162 -10.18 -7.71 6.46
CA VAL A 162 -8.85 -7.05 6.34
C VAL A 162 -7.95 -7.81 5.38
N SER A 163 -7.95 -9.15 5.44
CA SER A 163 -7.11 -9.97 4.56
C SER A 163 -7.48 -9.83 3.09
N ALA A 164 -8.77 -9.72 2.79
CA ALA A 164 -9.24 -9.46 1.42
C ALA A 164 -8.71 -8.12 0.89
N ARG A 165 -8.80 -7.06 1.70
CA ARG A 165 -8.32 -5.71 1.34
C ARG A 165 -6.80 -5.66 1.17
N LEU A 166 -6.03 -6.29 2.07
CA LEU A 166 -4.57 -6.39 1.96
C LEU A 166 -4.08 -7.36 0.89
N GLY A 167 -4.96 -8.17 0.30
CA GLY A 167 -4.55 -9.20 -0.65
C GLY A 167 -3.70 -10.31 -0.04
N ASN A 168 -4.09 -10.77 1.14
CA ASN A 168 -3.42 -11.85 1.89
C ASN A 168 -4.40 -12.98 2.20
N THR A 169 -3.87 -14.12 2.68
CA THR A 169 -4.72 -15.09 3.38
C THR A 169 -5.04 -14.59 4.79
N PRO A 170 -6.18 -14.99 5.40
CA PRO A 170 -6.51 -14.60 6.77
C PRO A 170 -5.42 -14.99 7.78
N THR A 171 -4.80 -16.15 7.63
CA THR A 171 -3.71 -16.61 8.48
C THR A 171 -2.51 -15.68 8.43
N ILE A 172 -2.05 -15.31 7.23
CA ILE A 172 -0.93 -14.37 7.05
C ILE A 172 -1.31 -12.96 7.53
N CYS A 173 -2.53 -12.51 7.26
CA CYS A 173 -3.02 -11.22 7.73
C CYS A 173 -2.92 -11.13 9.25
N ARG A 174 -3.51 -12.07 9.96
CA ARG A 174 -3.49 -12.13 11.42
C ARG A 174 -2.08 -12.19 12.00
N LYS A 175 -1.19 -13.00 11.42
CA LYS A 175 0.16 -13.26 11.94
C LYS A 175 1.14 -12.10 11.68
N CYS A 176 1.01 -11.43 10.52
CA CYS A 176 2.05 -10.54 10.01
C CYS A 176 1.64 -9.07 9.88
N TYR A 177 0.34 -8.77 9.92
CA TYR A 177 -0.16 -7.43 9.59
C TYR A 177 -1.17 -6.86 10.60
N VAL A 178 -1.58 -7.62 11.60
CA VAL A 178 -2.46 -7.12 12.66
C VAL A 178 -1.74 -7.26 13.99
N HIS A 179 -1.65 -6.14 14.73
CA HIS A 179 -1.01 -6.14 16.04
C HIS A 179 -1.80 -7.05 17.02
N PRO A 180 -1.15 -7.97 17.74
CA PRO A 180 -1.84 -8.93 18.60
C PRO A 180 -2.66 -8.28 19.72
N GLU A 181 -2.21 -7.14 20.25
CA GLU A 181 -2.91 -6.40 21.30
C GLU A 181 -4.33 -5.97 20.90
N ILE A 182 -4.57 -5.61 19.63
CA ILE A 182 -5.92 -5.27 19.15
C ILE A 182 -6.86 -6.46 19.29
N LEU A 183 -6.36 -7.65 18.99
CA LEU A 183 -7.14 -8.89 19.08
C LEU A 183 -7.39 -9.29 20.55
N ALA A 184 -6.38 -9.11 21.41
CA ALA A 184 -6.48 -9.36 22.83
C ALA A 184 -7.48 -8.40 23.49
N ALA A 185 -7.30 -7.09 23.28
CA ALA A 185 -8.21 -6.06 23.81
C ALA A 185 -9.66 -6.28 23.39
N TYR A 186 -9.90 -6.75 22.16
CA TYR A 186 -11.26 -7.09 21.73
C TYR A 186 -11.83 -8.29 22.49
N LEU A 187 -11.06 -9.35 22.68
CA LEU A 187 -11.50 -10.55 23.41
C LEU A 187 -11.76 -10.29 24.89
N GLU A 188 -11.06 -9.33 25.47
CA GLU A 188 -11.21 -8.85 26.86
C GLU A 188 -12.33 -7.80 27.02
N GLY A 189 -12.95 -7.37 25.90
CA GLY A 189 -13.96 -6.31 25.92
C GLY A 189 -13.40 -4.92 26.22
N ALA A 190 -12.07 -4.77 26.12
CA ALA A 190 -11.35 -3.54 26.43
C ALA A 190 -11.08 -2.65 25.20
N LEU A 191 -11.37 -3.13 24.00
CA LEU A 191 -11.14 -2.36 22.76
C LEU A 191 -12.05 -1.12 22.75
N ARG A 192 -11.44 0.06 22.80
CA ARG A 192 -12.12 1.35 22.65
C ARG A 192 -11.48 2.10 21.51
N LEU A 193 -12.29 2.62 20.59
CA LEU A 193 -11.84 3.49 19.51
C LEU A 193 -12.49 4.85 19.68
N GLU A 194 -11.66 5.85 19.89
CA GLU A 194 -12.06 7.26 19.80
C GLU A 194 -11.74 7.72 18.36
N LEU A 195 -12.75 7.65 17.48
CA LEU A 195 -12.63 8.19 16.14
C LEU A 195 -12.74 9.71 16.22
N GLN A 196 -11.63 10.40 16.06
CA GLN A 196 -11.68 11.85 15.86
C GLN A 196 -12.28 12.10 14.47
N PRO A 197 -13.23 13.06 14.34
CA PRO A 197 -13.76 13.44 13.04
C PRO A 197 -12.60 13.89 12.14
N ASP A 198 -12.63 13.41 10.91
CA ASP A 198 -11.60 13.68 9.91
C ASP A 198 -11.45 15.20 9.71
N GLN A 199 -10.31 15.76 10.06
CA GLN A 199 -10.00 17.18 9.87
C GLN A 199 -9.60 17.45 8.43
N GLY A 200 -10.47 17.12 7.45
CA GLY A 200 -10.46 17.75 6.14
C GLY A 200 -9.38 17.30 5.15
N ARG A 201 -8.86 16.09 5.19
CA ARG A 201 -8.28 15.50 3.99
C ARG A 201 -9.39 15.06 3.05
N PRO A 202 -9.38 15.50 1.77
CA PRO A 202 -10.35 14.99 0.81
C PRO A 202 -10.19 13.48 0.73
N ALA A 203 -11.31 12.77 0.90
CA ALA A 203 -11.34 11.32 0.80
C ALA A 203 -10.76 10.91 -0.56
N GLU A 204 -9.68 10.14 -0.55
CA GLU A 204 -9.16 9.52 -1.76
C GLU A 204 -10.15 8.46 -2.19
N GLU A 205 -10.77 8.66 -3.34
CA GLU A 205 -11.64 7.65 -3.95
C GLU A 205 -10.75 6.52 -4.48
N ILE A 206 -10.70 5.42 -3.74
CA ILE A 206 -10.07 4.18 -4.17
C ILE A 206 -11.19 3.18 -4.44
N GLU A 207 -11.39 2.88 -5.69
CA GLU A 207 -12.31 1.84 -6.12
C GLU A 207 -11.55 0.54 -6.41
N HIS A 208 -11.99 -0.55 -5.79
CA HIS A 208 -11.60 -1.90 -6.18
C HIS A 208 -12.62 -2.37 -7.23
N LEU A 209 -12.15 -2.53 -8.45
CA LEU A 209 -12.92 -2.99 -9.61
C LEU A 209 -12.99 -4.52 -9.69
#